data_25118b6ede02a94e522f0f5d814c877c
#
_entry.id   25118b6ede02a94e522f0f5d814c877c
#
_cell.length_a   1.000
_cell.length_b   1.000
_cell.length_c   1.000
_cell.angle_alpha   90.00
_cell.angle_beta   90.00
_cell.angle_gamma   90.00
#
_symmetry.space_group_name_H-M   'P 1'
#
loop_
_entity.id
_entity.type
_entity.pdbx_description
1 polymer ?
#
loop_
_entity_poly.entity_id
_entity_poly.type
_entity_poly.pdbx_seq_one_letter_code
_entity_poly.pdbx_strand_id
1 'polypeptide(L)'
;TMSEGATSGTTEMKKPEVTAIDYEVVKNDLDHVILLAPDFVYGYYNRGNVSSLLKDYRAALADYDKAIELSPDFAEAYFNRGLTHIFLGNNKQGIADLSKAGELGIVSAYNIIKRFTDTRE
;
A
#
# COMPACT_ATOMS: atom_id res chain seq x y z
N THR A 1 -21.78 -30.11 -33.32
CA THR A 1 -21.61 -29.96 -32.86
C THR A 1 -21.16 -29.92 -32.17
N MET A 2 -21.18 -29.98 -32.07
CA MET A 2 -20.82 -29.77 -31.37
C MET A 2 -20.17 -29.41 -31.04
N SER A 3 -20.07 -29.23 -31.11
CA SER A 3 -19.41 -28.83 -30.72
C SER A 3 -19.04 -28.05 -30.50
N GLU A 4 -19.22 -27.77 -30.65
CA GLU A 4 -18.92 -27.03 -30.18
C GLU A 4 -18.90 -26.53 -29.43
N GLY A 5 -19.65 -26.66 -29.54
CA GLY A 5 -19.73 -26.08 -28.70
C GLY A 5 -19.29 -26.17 -27.80
N ALA A 6 -19.09 -26.53 -27.58
CA ALA A 6 -18.55 -26.65 -26.71
C ALA A 6 -17.62 -26.16 -26.57
N THR A 7 -17.43 -25.83 -26.91
CA THR A 7 -16.60 -25.25 -26.57
C THR A 7 -16.63 -24.33 -26.14
N SER A 8 -17.23 -24.03 -26.53
CA SER A 8 -17.26 -23.10 -25.97
C SER A 8 -17.36 -22.88 -24.87
N GLY A 9 -17.76 -23.08 -24.72
CA GLY A 9 -17.92 -22.77 -23.56
C GLY A 9 -17.03 -22.76 -22.87
N THR A 10 -16.56 -23.15 -23.04
CA THR A 10 -15.74 -23.16 -22.32
C THR A 10 -15.09 -22.37 -22.19
N THR A 11 -15.13 -22.04 -22.84
CA THR A 11 -14.55 -21.20 -22.60
C THR A 11 -14.75 -20.49 -21.83
N GLU A 12 -15.31 -20.52 -21.83
CA GLU A 12 -15.53 -19.72 -21.04
C GLU A 12 -15.37 -19.96 -19.90
N MET A 13 -14.79 -20.66 -19.76
CA MET A 13 -14.39 -20.70 -18.75
C MET A 13 -13.69 -20.06 -18.46
N LYS A 14 -13.94 -19.58 -18.56
CA LYS A 14 -13.43 -18.69 -18.10
C LYS A 14 -12.96 -18.79 -16.99
N LYS A 15 -12.01 -18.26 -16.78
CA LYS A 15 -11.57 -18.23 -15.52
C LYS A 15 -12.56 -17.61 -14.68
N PRO A 16 -12.62 -18.00 -13.47
CA PRO A 16 -13.53 -17.37 -12.56
C PRO A 16 -13.26 -15.91 -12.64
N GLU A 17 -14.32 -15.17 -12.77
CA GLU A 17 -14.18 -13.80 -12.79
C GLU A 17 -13.66 -13.34 -11.52
N VAL A 18 -12.56 -12.66 -11.52
CA VAL A 18 -12.05 -12.05 -10.31
C VAL A 18 -12.85 -10.79 -10.12
N THR A 19 -13.77 -10.83 -9.18
CA THR A 19 -14.51 -9.64 -8.88
C THR A 19 -13.58 -8.65 -8.23
N ALA A 20 -13.89 -7.39 -8.39
CA ALA A 20 -13.10 -6.35 -7.77
C ALA A 20 -13.08 -6.58 -6.27
N ILE A 21 -11.94 -6.39 -5.66
CA ILE A 21 -11.80 -6.49 -4.22
C ILE A 21 -12.55 -5.35 -3.58
N ASP A 22 -13.37 -5.66 -2.60
CA ASP A 22 -14.07 -4.64 -1.85
C ASP A 22 -13.15 -4.18 -0.72
N TYR A 23 -12.43 -3.09 -0.97
CA TYR A 23 -11.46 -2.59 -0.01
C TYR A 23 -12.11 -2.07 1.26
N GLU A 24 -13.39 -1.66 1.19
CA GLU A 24 -14.08 -1.25 2.41
C GLU A 24 -14.30 -2.42 3.36
N VAL A 25 -14.61 -3.60 2.80
CA VAL A 25 -14.76 -4.79 3.63
C VAL A 25 -13.43 -5.15 4.26
N VAL A 26 -12.34 -5.10 3.48
CA VAL A 26 -11.01 -5.40 4.01
C VAL A 26 -10.66 -4.42 5.12
N LYS A 27 -10.98 -3.13 4.93
CA LYS A 27 -10.68 -2.12 5.92
C LYS A 27 -11.45 -2.38 7.21
N ASN A 28 -12.72 -2.77 7.10
CA ASN A 28 -13.52 -3.10 8.28
C ASN A 28 -12.93 -4.29 9.03
N ASP A 29 -12.44 -5.29 8.31
CA ASP A 29 -11.79 -6.44 8.94
C ASP A 29 -10.53 -6.00 9.68
N LEU A 30 -9.77 -5.10 9.09
CA LEU A 30 -8.54 -4.59 9.74
C LEU A 30 -8.87 -3.73 10.94
N ASP A 31 -9.98 -2.99 10.91
CA ASP A 31 -10.45 -2.26 12.09
C ASP A 31 -10.65 -3.20 13.25
N HIS A 32 -11.24 -4.39 12.99
CA HIS A 32 -11.44 -5.38 14.03
C HIS A 32 -10.12 -5.97 14.53
N VAL A 33 -9.17 -6.20 13.62
CA VAL A 33 -7.84 -6.68 14.01
C VAL A 33 -7.20 -5.70 14.98
N ILE A 34 -7.26 -4.42 14.68
CA ILE A 34 -6.65 -3.39 15.51
C ILE A 34 -7.37 -3.28 16.85
N LEU A 35 -8.69 -3.43 16.84
CA LEU A 35 -9.45 -3.39 18.08
C LEU A 35 -9.03 -4.53 19.00
N LEU A 36 -8.81 -5.72 18.45
CA LEU A 36 -8.44 -6.90 19.24
C LEU A 36 -6.96 -6.95 19.58
N ALA A 37 -6.11 -6.34 18.76
CA ALA A 37 -4.67 -6.38 18.96
C ALA A 37 -4.07 -5.01 18.64
N PRO A 38 -4.26 -4.02 19.53
CA PRO A 38 -3.83 -2.64 19.26
C PRO A 38 -2.33 -2.44 19.13
N ASP A 39 -1.52 -3.44 19.50
CA ASP A 39 -0.07 -3.35 19.33
C ASP A 39 0.42 -4.12 18.10
N PHE A 40 -0.48 -4.67 17.33
CA PHE A 40 -0.10 -5.44 16.15
C PHE A 40 0.23 -4.48 15.00
N VAL A 41 1.51 -4.30 14.76
CA VAL A 41 2.01 -3.31 13.80
C VAL A 41 1.40 -3.49 12.42
N TYR A 42 1.29 -4.75 11.97
CA TYR A 42 0.79 -5.01 10.63
C TYR A 42 -0.67 -4.66 10.45
N GLY A 43 -1.45 -4.60 11.53
CA GLY A 43 -2.83 -4.14 11.43
C GLY A 43 -2.90 -2.72 10.90
N TYR A 44 -2.08 -1.84 11.48
CA TYR A 44 -2.03 -0.45 11.04
C TYR A 44 -1.42 -0.31 9.66
N TYR A 45 -0.30 -0.99 9.42
CA TYR A 45 0.36 -0.91 8.12
C TYR A 45 -0.56 -1.35 7.00
N ASN A 46 -1.23 -2.48 7.18
CA ASN A 46 -2.13 -3.00 6.15
C ASN A 46 -3.35 -2.10 5.97
N ARG A 47 -3.89 -1.55 7.07
CA ARG A 47 -5.03 -0.63 6.94
C ARG A 47 -4.60 0.65 6.23
N GLY A 48 -3.39 1.13 6.49
CA GLY A 48 -2.84 2.27 5.75
C GLY A 48 -2.76 1.98 4.27
N ASN A 49 -2.31 0.78 3.91
CA ASN A 49 -2.23 0.39 2.50
C ASN A 49 -3.62 0.36 1.86
N VAL A 50 -4.61 -0.17 2.57
CA VAL A 50 -5.98 -0.21 2.06
C VAL A 50 -6.53 1.20 1.91
N SER A 51 -6.29 2.07 2.89
CA SER A 51 -6.72 3.46 2.79
C SER A 51 -6.11 4.14 1.56
N SER A 52 -4.85 3.85 1.25
CA SER A 52 -4.21 4.39 0.04
C SER A 52 -4.91 3.90 -1.22
N LEU A 53 -5.30 2.63 -1.25
CA LEU A 53 -6.03 2.10 -2.39
C LEU A 53 -7.41 2.75 -2.53
N LEU A 54 -8.00 3.15 -1.42
CA LEU A 54 -9.26 3.90 -1.41
C LEU A 54 -9.04 5.39 -1.63
N LYS A 55 -7.80 5.81 -1.81
CA LYS A 55 -7.40 7.20 -2.02
C LYS A 55 -7.67 8.08 -0.81
N ASP A 56 -7.77 7.48 0.36
CA ASP A 56 -7.85 8.23 1.60
C ASP A 56 -6.44 8.34 2.18
N TYR A 57 -5.68 9.27 1.63
CA TYR A 57 -4.25 9.37 1.94
C TYR A 57 -3.98 9.88 3.34
N ARG A 58 -4.89 10.70 3.88
CA ARG A 58 -4.69 11.18 5.24
C ARG A 58 -4.86 10.07 6.26
N ALA A 59 -5.86 9.20 6.03
CA ALA A 59 -6.02 8.03 6.90
C ALA A 59 -4.83 7.10 6.77
N ALA A 60 -4.29 6.96 5.56
CA ALA A 60 -3.10 6.13 5.35
C ALA A 60 -1.91 6.68 6.14
N LEU A 61 -1.68 7.99 6.09
CA LEU A 61 -0.58 8.60 6.84
C LEU A 61 -0.70 8.34 8.32
N ALA A 62 -1.91 8.47 8.87
CA ALA A 62 -2.11 8.24 10.30
C ALA A 62 -1.76 6.81 10.69
N ASP A 63 -2.12 5.85 9.84
CA ASP A 63 -1.82 4.44 10.11
C ASP A 63 -0.33 4.14 9.95
N TYR A 64 0.32 4.71 8.94
CA TYR A 64 1.77 4.54 8.81
C TYR A 64 2.50 5.17 9.99
N ASP A 65 2.03 6.33 10.45
CA ASP A 65 2.61 6.96 11.65
C ASP A 65 2.53 6.01 12.83
N LYS A 66 1.38 5.37 13.02
CA LYS A 66 1.22 4.45 14.15
C LYS A 66 2.10 3.21 13.98
N ALA A 67 2.20 2.69 12.76
CA ALA A 67 3.06 1.53 12.50
C ALA A 67 4.52 1.87 12.83
N ILE A 68 4.97 3.05 12.45
CA ILE A 68 6.34 3.48 12.70
C ILE A 68 6.55 3.75 14.19
N GLU A 69 5.55 4.29 14.86
CA GLU A 69 5.63 4.49 16.29
C GLU A 69 5.85 3.16 17.02
N LEU A 70 5.13 2.13 16.59
CA LEU A 70 5.23 0.80 17.18
C LEU A 70 6.50 0.07 16.76
N SER A 71 7.01 0.35 15.56
CA SER A 71 8.19 -0.32 15.04
C SER A 71 9.03 0.69 14.25
N PRO A 72 9.95 1.40 14.93
CA PRO A 72 10.71 2.48 14.29
C PRO A 72 11.65 2.06 13.18
N ASP A 73 11.87 0.77 13.00
CA ASP A 73 12.72 0.26 11.91
C ASP A 73 11.91 -0.43 10.81
N PHE A 74 10.61 -0.15 10.75
CA PHE A 74 9.73 -0.76 9.77
C PHE A 74 9.92 -0.06 8.41
N ALA A 75 10.85 -0.57 7.62
CA ALA A 75 11.29 0.08 6.38
C ALA A 75 10.14 0.32 5.41
N GLU A 76 9.25 -0.69 5.24
CA GLU A 76 8.15 -0.59 4.30
C GLU A 76 7.16 0.51 4.68
N ALA A 77 6.99 0.74 5.96
CA ALA A 77 6.09 1.81 6.41
C ALA A 77 6.65 3.18 6.07
N TYR A 78 7.96 3.38 6.24
CA TYR A 78 8.59 4.61 5.79
C TYR A 78 8.45 4.77 4.28
N PHE A 79 8.69 3.69 3.54
CA PHE A 79 8.60 3.74 2.09
C PHE A 79 7.21 4.18 1.63
N ASN A 80 6.18 3.52 2.17
CA ASN A 80 4.81 3.83 1.76
C ASN A 80 4.35 5.19 2.26
N ARG A 81 4.79 5.58 3.46
CA ARG A 81 4.48 6.92 3.96
C ARG A 81 5.14 7.99 3.09
N GLY A 82 6.38 7.73 2.68
CA GLY A 82 7.10 8.65 1.81
C GLY A 82 6.41 8.83 0.47
N LEU A 83 5.99 7.73 -0.15
CA LEU A 83 5.25 7.81 -1.40
C LEU A 83 3.93 8.56 -1.24
N THR A 84 3.26 8.34 -0.11
CA THR A 84 1.99 9.02 0.17
C THR A 84 2.22 10.53 0.33
N HIS A 85 3.28 10.92 1.02
CA HIS A 85 3.63 12.34 1.13
C HIS A 85 3.89 12.97 -0.22
N ILE A 86 4.65 12.28 -1.09
CA ILE A 86 4.93 12.80 -2.41
C ILE A 86 3.65 12.96 -3.21
N PHE A 87 2.77 11.98 -3.09
CA PHE A 87 1.48 12.00 -3.78
C PHE A 87 0.64 13.20 -3.34
N LEU A 88 0.79 13.60 -2.08
CA LEU A 88 0.07 14.75 -1.54
C LEU A 88 0.81 16.07 -1.77
N GLY A 89 1.97 16.03 -2.41
CA GLY A 89 2.76 17.24 -2.65
C GLY A 89 3.71 17.60 -1.52
N ASN A 90 3.81 16.76 -0.50
CA ASN A 90 4.71 17.00 0.63
C ASN A 90 6.07 16.40 0.32
N ASN A 91 6.76 17.00 -0.65
CA ASN A 91 7.97 16.40 -1.22
C ASN A 91 9.09 16.26 -0.20
N LYS A 92 9.22 17.22 0.68
CA LYS A 92 10.31 17.22 1.66
C LYS A 92 10.15 16.04 2.62
N GLN A 93 8.96 15.87 3.16
CA GLN A 93 8.69 14.74 4.06
C GLN A 93 8.80 13.41 3.31
N GLY A 94 8.33 13.39 2.06
CA GLY A 94 8.40 12.19 1.26
C GLY A 94 9.82 11.73 1.01
N ILE A 95 10.70 12.67 0.65
CA ILE A 95 12.11 12.35 0.41
C ILE A 95 12.77 11.88 1.70
N ALA A 96 12.46 12.52 2.83
CA ALA A 96 13.03 12.11 4.11
C ALA A 96 12.63 10.67 4.45
N ASP A 97 11.36 10.32 4.24
CA ASP A 97 10.89 8.97 4.50
C ASP A 97 11.52 7.96 3.54
N LEU A 98 11.64 8.30 2.27
CA LEU A 98 12.27 7.39 1.31
C LEU A 98 13.75 7.20 1.64
N SER A 99 14.41 8.25 2.11
CA SER A 99 15.79 8.14 2.54
C SER A 99 15.92 7.19 3.72
N LYS A 100 15.00 7.30 4.67
CA LYS A 100 15.00 6.39 5.83
C LYS A 100 14.74 4.95 5.39
N ALA A 101 13.78 4.76 4.48
CA ALA A 101 13.49 3.43 3.96
C ALA A 101 14.72 2.82 3.28
N GLY A 102 15.46 3.65 2.54
CA GLY A 102 16.70 3.21 1.89
C GLY A 102 17.74 2.80 2.90
N GLU A 103 17.92 3.60 3.96
CA GLU A 103 18.85 3.27 5.03
C GLU A 103 18.49 1.95 5.70
N LEU A 104 17.20 1.66 5.78
CA LEU A 104 16.73 0.43 6.41
C LEU A 104 16.70 -0.75 5.45
N GLY A 105 17.13 -0.58 4.21
CA GLY A 105 17.36 -1.70 3.30
C GLY A 105 16.53 -1.70 2.03
N ILE A 106 15.60 -0.77 1.85
CA ILE A 106 14.82 -0.72 0.61
C ILE A 106 15.58 0.13 -0.39
N VAL A 107 16.48 -0.53 -1.12
CA VAL A 107 17.42 0.16 -2.01
C VAL A 107 16.69 0.92 -3.11
N SER A 108 15.56 0.39 -3.58
CA SER A 108 14.80 1.05 -4.65
C SER A 108 14.33 2.45 -4.25
N ALA A 109 14.28 2.75 -2.95
CA ALA A 109 13.91 4.10 -2.50
C ALA A 109 14.88 5.15 -3.02
N TYR A 110 16.16 4.81 -3.09
CA TYR A 110 17.16 5.76 -3.60
C TYR A 110 16.94 6.07 -5.07
N ASN A 111 16.46 5.09 -5.84
CA ASN A 111 16.17 5.32 -7.25
C ASN A 111 15.01 6.30 -7.42
N ILE A 112 14.02 6.22 -6.54
CA ILE A 112 12.89 7.14 -6.58
C ILE A 112 13.37 8.55 -6.23
N ILE A 113 14.18 8.67 -5.17
CA ILE A 113 14.72 9.96 -4.77
C ILE A 113 15.50 10.58 -5.92
N LYS A 114 16.36 9.77 -6.55
CA LYS A 114 17.20 10.27 -7.63
C LYS A 114 16.35 10.78 -8.79
N ARG A 115 15.36 10.02 -9.20
CA ARG A 115 14.49 10.46 -10.29
C ARG A 115 13.77 11.75 -9.96
N PHE A 116 13.35 11.86 -8.72
CA PHE A 116 12.60 13.02 -8.28
C PHE A 116 13.48 14.26 -8.24
N THR A 117 14.71 14.14 -7.75
CA THR A 117 15.63 15.26 -7.69
C THR A 117 16.18 15.61 -9.07
N ASP A 118 16.42 14.62 -9.93
CA ASP A 118 16.94 14.89 -11.27
C ASP A 118 15.95 15.70 -12.09
N THR A 119 14.66 15.47 -11.92
CA THR A 119 13.65 16.20 -12.70
C THR A 119 13.49 17.64 -12.24
N ARG A 120 14.12 18.02 -11.14
CA ARG A 120 14.01 19.38 -10.62
C ARG A 120 15.01 20.31 -11.25
N GLU A 121 15.91 19.77 -12.01
CA GLU A 121 16.88 20.59 -12.69
C GLU A 121 16.28 21.09 -13.98
#